data_8405d8a84d5b31f7236557ed36dc03a0
#
_entry.id   8405d8a84d5b31f7236557ed36dc03a0
#
_cell.length_a   1.000
_cell.length_b   1.000
_cell.length_c   1.000
_cell.angle_alpha   90.00
_cell.angle_beta   90.00
_cell.angle_gamma   90.00
#
_symmetry.space_group_name_H-M   'P 1'
#
loop_
_entity.id
_entity.type
_entity.pdbx_description
1 polymer ?
#
loop_
_entity_poly.entity_id
_entity_poly.type
_entity_poly.pdbx_seq_one_letter_code
_entity_poly.pdbx_strand_id
1 'polypeptide(L)'
;DGMTYEEKYRQVAAWWGDFRFQLAMAVKSPSELNRFLAGSLSSETMYLLSKARKKGMPFFATPYYLSLLDVTGGGYDDAAIRSYILYSPQLVETYGQIRAWEREDVVEAGRPNAAGWLLPDGHNIHRRYPEVAILIPDTMGRACGGLCASCQRMYDFQSERLNFEFETLRPKESWDHKLRRLMNYFEEDAQLRDILITGGDALMSQNKTLRNILEAVCRMAGRKRRANARRPDGEKYAELQRVRLGSRLPAYLPMRVNDELVEILREFREKASAVGVKQFIIQTHFQTPLEVTPEAEEAIRKILSAGWLITN
;
A
#
# COMPACT_ATOMS: atom_id res chain seq x y z
N ASP A 1 -26.19 -16.64 16.08
CA ASP A 1 -27.20 -16.06 16.95
C ASP A 1 -27.46 -17.04 18.10
N GLY A 2 -27.48 -16.61 19.35
CA GLY A 2 -27.60 -17.45 20.54
C GLY A 2 -26.43 -17.33 21.51
N MET A 3 -25.31 -16.73 21.09
CA MET A 3 -24.17 -16.47 21.96
C MET A 3 -24.42 -15.29 22.89
N THR A 4 -24.03 -15.43 24.14
CA THR A 4 -24.01 -14.33 25.11
C THR A 4 -22.98 -13.27 24.71
N TYR A 5 -23.06 -12.08 25.32
CA TYR A 5 -22.06 -11.03 25.12
C TYR A 5 -20.64 -11.50 25.49
N GLU A 6 -20.53 -12.22 26.59
CA GLU A 6 -19.23 -12.72 27.09
C GLU A 6 -18.62 -13.78 26.16
N GLU A 7 -19.43 -14.66 25.60
CA GLU A 7 -18.98 -15.64 24.60
C GLU A 7 -18.50 -14.95 23.32
N LYS A 8 -19.25 -13.95 22.83
CA LYS A 8 -18.86 -13.14 21.69
C LYS A 8 -17.55 -12.39 21.94
N TYR A 9 -17.41 -11.81 23.14
CA TYR A 9 -16.18 -11.09 23.52
C TYR A 9 -14.97 -12.02 23.52
N ARG A 10 -15.07 -13.19 24.15
CA ARG A 10 -14.00 -14.18 24.17
C ARG A 10 -13.60 -14.64 22.77
N GLN A 11 -14.60 -14.85 21.91
CA GLN A 11 -14.34 -15.26 20.53
C GLN A 11 -13.67 -14.16 19.71
N VAL A 12 -14.11 -12.92 19.83
CA VAL A 12 -13.46 -11.76 19.18
C VAL A 12 -12.03 -11.60 19.71
N ALA A 13 -11.82 -11.71 21.03
CA ALA A 13 -10.49 -11.63 21.63
C ALA A 13 -9.54 -12.72 21.08
N ALA A 14 -10.03 -13.95 20.90
CA ALA A 14 -9.27 -15.04 20.32
C ALA A 14 -8.87 -14.81 18.85
N TRP A 15 -9.70 -14.09 18.09
CA TRP A 15 -9.46 -13.79 16.67
C TRP A 15 -8.77 -12.45 16.44
N TRP A 16 -8.64 -11.61 17.46
CA TRP A 16 -8.15 -10.23 17.34
C TRP A 16 -6.81 -10.12 16.61
N GLY A 17 -5.90 -11.07 16.91
CA GLY A 17 -4.58 -11.16 16.28
C GLY A 17 -4.57 -11.76 14.86
N ASP A 18 -5.71 -12.19 14.32
CA ASP A 18 -5.78 -12.71 12.95
C ASP A 18 -6.14 -11.58 11.98
N PHE A 19 -5.23 -11.25 11.06
CA PHE A 19 -5.47 -10.23 10.06
C PHE A 19 -6.66 -10.54 9.14
N ARG A 20 -6.98 -11.82 8.92
CA ARG A 20 -8.12 -12.24 8.10
C ARG A 20 -9.43 -11.89 8.79
N PHE A 21 -9.50 -12.04 10.10
CA PHE A 21 -10.62 -11.58 10.91
C PHE A 21 -10.78 -10.06 10.79
N GLN A 22 -9.68 -9.31 10.94
CA GLN A 22 -9.68 -7.85 10.81
C GLN A 22 -10.19 -7.40 9.41
N LEU A 23 -9.77 -8.08 8.35
CA LEU A 23 -10.22 -7.77 6.98
C LEU A 23 -11.69 -8.17 6.75
N ALA A 24 -12.12 -9.31 7.27
CA ALA A 24 -13.50 -9.79 7.15
C ALA A 24 -14.48 -8.86 7.87
N MET A 25 -14.08 -8.35 9.03
CA MET A 25 -14.87 -7.46 9.88
C MET A 25 -14.62 -5.98 9.58
N ALA A 26 -13.80 -5.65 8.57
CA ALA A 26 -13.54 -4.28 8.20
C ALA A 26 -14.83 -3.56 7.78
N VAL A 27 -14.98 -2.36 8.29
CA VAL A 27 -16.10 -1.47 7.98
C VAL A 27 -15.88 -0.87 6.59
N LYS A 28 -16.87 -1.00 5.71
CA LYS A 28 -16.82 -0.60 4.29
C LYS A 28 -17.90 0.41 3.90
N SER A 29 -18.69 0.87 4.87
CA SER A 29 -19.73 1.84 4.63
C SER A 29 -19.99 2.73 5.84
N PRO A 30 -20.51 3.96 5.64
CA PRO A 30 -20.89 4.85 6.74
C PRO A 30 -21.88 4.23 7.72
N SER A 31 -22.84 3.44 7.22
CA SER A 31 -23.84 2.77 8.07
C SER A 31 -23.22 1.67 8.94
N GLU A 32 -22.27 0.92 8.41
CA GLU A 32 -21.51 -0.06 9.20
C GLU A 32 -20.65 0.64 10.25
N LEU A 33 -19.98 1.76 9.90
CA LEU A 33 -19.22 2.54 10.85
C LEU A 33 -20.11 3.04 11.99
N ASN A 34 -21.25 3.65 11.68
CA ASN A 34 -22.15 4.16 12.69
C ASN A 34 -22.69 3.04 13.62
N ARG A 35 -22.97 1.87 13.05
CA ARG A 35 -23.34 0.68 13.85
C ARG A 35 -22.19 0.22 14.73
N PHE A 36 -20.98 0.17 14.21
CA PHE A 36 -19.78 -0.20 14.97
C PHE A 36 -19.53 0.77 16.13
N LEU A 37 -19.79 2.06 15.93
CA LEU A 37 -19.68 3.12 16.94
C LEU A 37 -20.98 3.32 17.74
N ALA A 38 -21.84 2.31 17.83
CA ALA A 38 -23.08 2.30 18.61
C ALA A 38 -24.05 3.46 18.28
N GLY A 39 -24.06 3.93 17.03
CA GLY A 39 -24.95 5.00 16.60
C GLY A 39 -24.49 6.42 17.00
N SER A 40 -23.23 6.59 17.40
CA SER A 40 -22.73 7.86 17.94
C SER A 40 -22.43 8.94 16.90
N LEU A 41 -22.44 8.62 15.59
CA LEU A 41 -22.19 9.61 14.56
C LEU A 41 -23.37 10.55 14.36
N SER A 42 -23.10 11.85 14.27
CA SER A 42 -24.11 12.87 13.98
C SER A 42 -24.73 12.68 12.59
N SER A 43 -25.94 13.18 12.41
CA SER A 43 -26.63 13.18 11.11
C SER A 43 -25.82 13.93 10.04
N GLU A 44 -25.12 14.99 10.42
CA GLU A 44 -24.24 15.75 9.53
C GLU A 44 -23.04 14.92 9.07
N THR A 45 -22.35 14.23 10.00
CA THR A 45 -21.25 13.31 9.68
C THR A 45 -21.74 12.18 8.76
N MET A 46 -22.88 11.58 9.05
CA MET A 46 -23.47 10.53 8.22
C MET A 46 -23.82 11.01 6.81
N TYR A 47 -24.36 12.23 6.70
CA TYR A 47 -24.63 12.85 5.41
C TYR A 47 -23.33 13.05 4.61
N LEU A 48 -22.29 13.60 5.25
CA LEU A 48 -20.99 13.85 4.63
C LEU A 48 -20.33 12.55 4.14
N LEU A 49 -20.29 11.51 4.97
CA LEU A 49 -19.71 10.22 4.59
C LEU A 49 -20.52 9.54 3.48
N SER A 50 -21.84 9.71 3.46
CA SER A 50 -22.68 9.20 2.37
C SER A 50 -22.40 9.94 1.06
N LYS A 51 -22.15 11.26 1.11
CA LYS A 51 -21.72 12.07 -0.03
C LYS A 51 -20.35 11.62 -0.54
N ALA A 52 -19.39 11.39 0.37
CA ALA A 52 -18.07 10.87 0.03
C ALA A 52 -18.17 9.52 -0.70
N ARG A 53 -18.98 8.60 -0.19
CA ARG A 53 -19.19 7.29 -0.83
C ARG A 53 -19.80 7.42 -2.23
N LYS A 54 -20.79 8.31 -2.41
CA LYS A 54 -21.39 8.57 -3.74
C LYS A 54 -20.38 9.12 -4.74
N LYS A 55 -19.39 9.88 -4.27
CA LYS A 55 -18.25 10.35 -5.08
C LYS A 55 -17.16 9.27 -5.28
N GLY A 56 -17.34 8.07 -4.75
CA GLY A 56 -16.42 6.98 -4.88
C GLY A 56 -15.15 7.09 -4.01
N MET A 57 -15.17 7.91 -2.98
CA MET A 57 -14.06 7.96 -2.03
C MET A 57 -13.92 6.61 -1.32
N PRO A 58 -12.70 6.09 -1.17
CA PRO A 58 -12.48 4.82 -0.49
C PRO A 58 -12.94 4.89 0.97
N PHE A 59 -13.61 3.84 1.42
CA PHE A 59 -14.05 3.71 2.79
C PHE A 59 -13.74 2.31 3.30
N PHE A 60 -12.75 2.22 4.16
CA PHE A 60 -12.28 0.96 4.71
C PHE A 60 -11.62 1.20 6.07
N ALA A 61 -12.10 0.58 7.14
CA ALA A 61 -11.49 0.66 8.44
C ALA A 61 -11.56 -0.69 9.15
N THR A 62 -10.42 -1.19 9.63
CA THR A 62 -10.36 -2.43 10.40
C THR A 62 -10.85 -2.22 11.82
N PRO A 63 -11.40 -3.24 12.51
CA PRO A 63 -11.73 -3.16 13.93
C PRO A 63 -10.55 -2.68 14.78
N TYR A 64 -9.35 -3.18 14.48
CA TYR A 64 -8.12 -2.75 15.13
C TYR A 64 -7.90 -1.23 15.00
N TYR A 65 -7.99 -0.67 13.80
CA TYR A 65 -7.76 0.76 13.62
C TYR A 65 -8.86 1.60 14.26
N LEU A 66 -10.12 1.12 14.23
CA LEU A 66 -11.23 1.76 14.92
C LEU A 66 -11.08 1.74 16.45
N SER A 67 -10.39 0.76 17.00
CA SER A 67 -10.13 0.70 18.45
C SER A 67 -9.18 1.79 18.96
N LEU A 68 -8.49 2.50 18.05
CA LEU A 68 -7.66 3.66 18.38
C LEU A 68 -8.46 4.95 18.58
N LEU A 69 -9.77 4.94 18.29
CA LEU A 69 -10.66 6.09 18.53
C LEU A 69 -11.00 6.19 20.03
N ASP A 70 -10.95 7.39 20.56
CA ASP A 70 -11.49 7.69 21.89
C ASP A 70 -13.02 7.89 21.83
N VAL A 71 -13.76 6.80 21.82
CA VAL A 71 -15.23 6.83 21.79
C VAL A 71 -15.86 7.06 23.15
N THR A 72 -15.08 6.91 24.23
CA THR A 72 -15.56 6.99 25.61
C THR A 72 -15.19 8.31 26.31
N GLY A 73 -14.42 9.17 25.63
CA GLY A 73 -13.88 10.40 26.23
C GLY A 73 -12.78 10.11 27.27
N GLY A 74 -11.96 9.07 27.00
CA GLY A 74 -10.88 8.61 27.89
C GLY A 74 -9.70 9.58 28.04
N GLY A 75 -9.74 10.71 27.33
CA GLY A 75 -8.85 11.85 27.61
C GLY A 75 -7.59 11.91 26.75
N TYR A 76 -7.50 11.19 25.64
CA TYR A 76 -6.43 11.38 24.66
C TYR A 76 -6.97 11.98 23.34
N ASP A 77 -6.11 12.73 22.65
CA ASP A 77 -6.46 13.36 21.38
C ASP A 77 -6.37 12.36 20.23
N ASP A 78 -7.49 11.90 19.74
CA ASP A 78 -7.63 11.00 18.60
C ASP A 78 -7.86 11.73 17.26
N ALA A 79 -7.70 13.04 17.20
CA ALA A 79 -8.03 13.85 16.03
C ALA A 79 -7.34 13.33 14.75
N ALA A 80 -6.10 12.89 14.85
CA ALA A 80 -5.36 12.34 13.71
C ALA A 80 -5.94 11.01 13.23
N ILE A 81 -6.33 10.10 14.12
CA ILE A 81 -7.02 8.83 13.77
C ILE A 81 -8.38 9.14 13.18
N ARG A 82 -9.13 10.02 13.82
CA ARG A 82 -10.49 10.44 13.40
C ARG A 82 -10.47 11.06 12.02
N SER A 83 -9.52 11.93 11.72
CA SER A 83 -9.39 12.58 10.40
C SER A 83 -9.10 11.60 9.26
N TYR A 84 -8.51 10.46 9.57
CA TYR A 84 -8.23 9.41 8.59
C TYR A 84 -9.47 8.57 8.25
N ILE A 85 -10.39 8.41 9.21
CA ILE A 85 -11.62 7.63 9.08
C ILE A 85 -12.79 8.52 8.62
N LEU A 86 -12.88 9.73 9.18
CA LEU A 86 -13.96 10.69 8.95
C LEU A 86 -13.45 11.82 8.05
N TYR A 87 -13.87 11.81 6.80
CA TYR A 87 -13.46 12.81 5.83
C TYR A 87 -13.99 14.22 6.18
N SER A 88 -13.17 15.24 5.93
CA SER A 88 -13.59 16.62 6.10
C SER A 88 -14.56 17.05 5.00
N PRO A 89 -15.45 18.03 5.25
CA PRO A 89 -16.34 18.60 4.22
C PRO A 89 -15.55 19.10 3.00
N GLN A 90 -14.45 19.80 3.23
CA GLN A 90 -13.61 20.35 2.18
C GLN A 90 -13.03 19.24 1.27
N LEU A 91 -12.52 18.15 1.86
CA LEU A 91 -12.00 17.03 1.08
C LEU A 91 -13.11 16.40 0.22
N VAL A 92 -14.28 16.19 0.80
CA VAL A 92 -15.42 15.60 0.07
C VAL A 92 -15.91 16.51 -1.06
N GLU A 93 -15.89 17.82 -0.85
CA GLU A 93 -16.30 18.77 -1.90
C GLU A 93 -15.32 18.82 -3.07
N THR A 94 -14.05 18.84 -2.78
CA THR A 94 -12.98 18.96 -3.78
C THR A 94 -12.56 17.63 -4.40
N TYR A 95 -13.03 16.50 -3.88
CA TYR A 95 -12.70 15.19 -4.42
C TYR A 95 -13.14 15.03 -5.87
N GLY A 96 -12.24 14.55 -6.73
CA GLY A 96 -12.43 14.51 -8.17
C GLY A 96 -12.09 15.82 -8.88
N GLN A 97 -12.06 16.93 -8.14
CA GLN A 97 -11.61 18.24 -8.61
C GLN A 97 -10.27 18.64 -7.99
N ILE A 98 -9.72 17.77 -7.15
CA ILE A 98 -8.38 17.94 -6.62
C ILE A 98 -7.44 17.94 -7.82
N ARG A 99 -7.12 19.13 -8.28
CA ARG A 99 -5.99 19.29 -9.16
C ARG A 99 -4.79 18.82 -8.36
N ALA A 100 -3.94 18.05 -8.99
CA ALA A 100 -2.63 17.78 -8.47
C ALA A 100 -2.11 19.06 -7.80
N TRP A 101 -1.53 18.93 -6.64
CA TRP A 101 -0.98 20.06 -5.87
C TRP A 101 -0.12 20.96 -6.74
N GLU A 102 0.40 20.38 -7.80
CA GLU A 102 1.16 21.04 -8.82
C GLU A 102 0.67 20.50 -10.19
N ARG A 103 0.59 21.33 -11.20
CA ARG A 103 0.33 20.90 -12.60
C ARG A 103 1.29 19.82 -13.06
N GLU A 104 2.36 19.67 -12.31
CA GLU A 104 3.45 18.73 -12.45
C GLU A 104 3.05 17.27 -12.24
N ASP A 105 1.94 17.02 -11.53
CA ASP A 105 1.46 15.66 -11.24
C ASP A 105 0.51 15.12 -12.33
N VAL A 106 0.19 15.90 -13.35
CA VAL A 106 -0.57 15.41 -14.51
C VAL A 106 0.33 14.51 -15.35
N VAL A 107 0.01 13.23 -15.42
CA VAL A 107 0.84 12.23 -16.06
C VAL A 107 0.16 11.66 -17.30
N GLU A 108 0.85 11.70 -18.43
CA GLU A 108 0.47 11.04 -19.67
C GLU A 108 1.40 9.85 -19.94
N ALA A 109 0.80 8.70 -20.35
CA ALA A 109 1.58 7.51 -20.68
C ALA A 109 2.66 7.80 -21.74
N GLY A 110 3.89 7.40 -21.47
CA GLY A 110 5.02 7.59 -22.38
C GLY A 110 5.57 9.00 -22.48
N ARG A 111 5.02 9.97 -21.70
CA ARG A 111 5.52 11.35 -21.66
C ARG A 111 5.91 11.75 -20.26
N PRO A 112 7.05 12.42 -20.04
CA PRO A 112 7.33 13.05 -18.78
C PRO A 112 6.36 14.23 -18.58
N ASN A 113 5.84 14.40 -17.37
CA ASN A 113 5.18 15.63 -16.98
C ASN A 113 6.20 16.66 -16.47
N ALA A 114 5.73 17.85 -16.01
CA ALA A 114 6.63 18.88 -15.46
C ALA A 114 7.41 18.42 -14.22
N ALA A 115 6.89 17.45 -13.44
CA ALA A 115 7.61 16.81 -12.36
C ALA A 115 8.57 15.68 -12.83
N GLY A 116 8.65 15.40 -14.12
CA GLY A 116 9.48 14.35 -14.69
C GLY A 116 8.90 12.94 -14.62
N TRP A 117 7.60 12.79 -14.33
CA TRP A 117 6.95 11.49 -14.32
C TRP A 117 6.90 10.86 -15.70
N LEU A 118 7.27 9.58 -15.77
CA LEU A 118 7.15 8.73 -16.93
C LEU A 118 6.26 7.55 -16.60
N LEU A 119 5.39 7.18 -17.53
CA LEU A 119 4.57 5.97 -17.46
C LEU A 119 4.95 5.04 -18.64
N PRO A 120 6.13 4.40 -18.61
CA PRO A 120 6.60 3.60 -19.74
C PRO A 120 5.72 2.39 -20.02
N ASP A 121 4.90 1.97 -19.05
CA ASP A 121 3.98 0.85 -19.18
C ASP A 121 2.62 1.13 -18.50
N GLY A 122 1.92 2.13 -19.02
CA GLY A 122 0.63 2.55 -18.49
C GLY A 122 0.73 2.92 -17.01
N HIS A 123 -0.13 2.34 -16.18
CA HIS A 123 -0.20 2.63 -14.75
C HIS A 123 0.59 1.66 -13.85
N ASN A 124 1.35 0.72 -14.42
CA ASN A 124 2.08 -0.27 -13.64
C ASN A 124 3.52 0.15 -13.28
N ILE A 125 4.08 1.13 -14.00
CA ILE A 125 5.40 1.68 -13.70
C ILE A 125 5.30 3.20 -13.69
N HIS A 126 5.67 3.81 -12.57
CA HIS A 126 5.88 5.25 -12.48
C HIS A 126 7.35 5.55 -12.26
N ARG A 127 7.86 6.55 -12.96
CA ARG A 127 9.25 7.01 -12.83
C ARG A 127 9.32 8.53 -12.80
N ARG A 128 9.95 9.06 -11.77
CA ARG A 128 10.29 10.47 -11.67
C ARG A 128 11.81 10.68 -11.84
N TYR A 129 12.58 9.71 -11.38
CA TYR A 129 14.05 9.75 -11.43
C TYR A 129 14.57 8.57 -12.27
N PRO A 130 15.67 8.77 -13.01
CA PRO A 130 16.22 7.72 -13.87
C PRO A 130 16.58 6.43 -13.13
N GLU A 131 17.04 6.56 -11.87
CA GLU A 131 17.52 5.41 -11.08
C GLU A 131 16.42 4.70 -10.31
N VAL A 132 15.22 5.30 -10.21
CA VAL A 132 14.11 4.82 -9.37
C VAL A 132 12.89 4.48 -10.19
N ALA A 133 12.31 3.32 -9.96
CA ALA A 133 11.01 2.95 -10.49
C ALA A 133 10.04 2.58 -9.38
N ILE A 134 8.78 2.96 -9.55
CA ILE A 134 7.67 2.47 -8.73
C ILE A 134 6.96 1.40 -9.55
N LEU A 135 6.96 0.17 -9.03
CA LEU A 135 6.21 -0.95 -9.58
C LEU A 135 4.86 -1.03 -8.87
N ILE A 136 3.78 -0.96 -9.64
CA ILE A 136 2.40 -0.98 -9.15
C ILE A 136 1.70 -2.27 -9.60
N PRO A 137 1.69 -3.33 -8.78
CA PRO A 137 1.03 -4.57 -9.13
C PRO A 137 -0.49 -4.44 -9.20
N ASP A 138 -1.10 -5.11 -10.17
CA ASP A 138 -2.56 -5.20 -10.26
C ASP A 138 -3.20 -5.95 -9.08
N THR A 139 -2.39 -6.70 -8.33
CA THR A 139 -2.82 -7.62 -7.27
C THR A 139 -2.90 -6.98 -5.88
N MET A 140 -2.49 -5.73 -5.73
CA MET A 140 -2.45 -5.04 -4.42
C MET A 140 -3.75 -4.35 -4.03
N GLY A 141 -4.77 -4.43 -4.88
CA GLY A 141 -5.92 -3.56 -4.73
C GLY A 141 -5.56 -2.10 -5.07
N ARG A 142 -6.57 -1.26 -5.15
CA ARG A 142 -6.40 0.16 -5.53
C ARG A 142 -6.59 1.13 -4.37
N ALA A 143 -7.16 0.64 -3.27
CA ALA A 143 -7.33 1.39 -2.04
C ALA A 143 -6.64 0.68 -0.89
N CYS A 144 -5.91 1.44 -0.08
CA CYS A 144 -5.20 0.95 1.11
C CYS A 144 -5.89 1.37 2.42
N GLY A 145 -7.18 1.70 2.37
CA GLY A 145 -7.96 2.10 3.52
C GLY A 145 -8.13 3.61 3.71
N GLY A 146 -7.54 4.46 2.89
CA GLY A 146 -7.74 5.90 2.98
C GLY A 146 -6.91 6.71 2.01
N LEU A 147 -7.18 8.00 1.96
CA LEU A 147 -6.39 8.97 1.23
C LEU A 147 -5.35 9.59 2.15
N CYS A 148 -4.08 9.49 1.80
CA CYS A 148 -3.02 10.23 2.48
C CYS A 148 -2.35 11.20 1.50
N ALA A 149 -1.75 12.26 2.03
CA ALA A 149 -1.06 13.29 1.25
C ALA A 149 0.08 12.73 0.38
N SER A 150 0.68 11.61 0.81
CA SER A 150 1.77 10.93 0.09
C SER A 150 1.29 9.81 -0.84
N CYS A 151 0.02 9.82 -1.25
CA CYS A 151 -0.56 8.74 -2.04
C CYS A 151 0.08 8.63 -3.43
N GLN A 152 0.73 7.48 -3.71
CA GLN A 152 1.31 7.20 -5.03
C GLN A 152 0.24 7.00 -6.13
N ARG A 153 -1.01 6.84 -5.71
CA ARG A 153 -2.16 6.70 -6.62
C ARG A 153 -3.01 7.97 -6.68
N MET A 154 -2.48 9.11 -6.26
CA MET A 154 -3.19 10.38 -6.30
C MET A 154 -3.71 10.69 -7.71
N TYR A 155 -2.93 10.37 -8.73
CA TYR A 155 -3.36 10.49 -10.13
C TYR A 155 -4.64 9.70 -10.45
N ASP A 156 -4.71 8.43 -10.02
CA ASP A 156 -5.89 7.59 -10.25
C ASP A 156 -7.11 8.14 -9.50
N PHE A 157 -6.92 8.65 -8.28
CA PHE A 157 -8.00 9.29 -7.51
C PHE A 157 -8.48 10.58 -8.16
N GLN A 158 -7.56 11.42 -8.63
CA GLN A 158 -7.90 12.68 -9.30
C GLN A 158 -8.62 12.48 -10.62
N SER A 159 -8.25 11.45 -11.37
CA SER A 159 -8.88 11.11 -12.65
C SER A 159 -10.20 10.35 -12.49
N GLU A 160 -10.67 10.13 -11.27
CA GLU A 160 -11.87 9.35 -10.92
C GLU A 160 -11.85 7.89 -11.40
N ARG A 161 -10.77 7.43 -12.01
CA ARG A 161 -10.66 6.09 -12.62
C ARG A 161 -10.77 4.94 -11.63
N LEU A 162 -10.42 5.17 -10.36
CA LEU A 162 -10.49 4.12 -9.34
C LEU A 162 -11.90 3.68 -8.99
N ASN A 163 -12.88 4.53 -9.23
CA ASN A 163 -14.19 4.38 -8.60
C ASN A 163 -15.30 4.03 -9.57
N PHE A 164 -15.18 4.34 -10.86
CA PHE A 164 -16.30 4.31 -11.79
C PHE A 164 -16.05 3.53 -13.08
N GLU A 165 -14.81 3.28 -13.44
CA GLU A 165 -14.47 2.63 -14.70
C GLU A 165 -13.82 1.26 -14.50
N PHE A 166 -14.47 0.38 -13.74
CA PHE A 166 -13.96 -0.98 -13.48
C PHE A 166 -13.68 -1.76 -14.77
N GLU A 167 -14.44 -1.54 -15.82
CA GLU A 167 -14.23 -2.20 -17.11
C GLU A 167 -12.95 -1.74 -17.80
N THR A 168 -12.66 -0.43 -17.77
CA THR A 168 -11.43 0.14 -18.35
C THR A 168 -10.19 -0.19 -17.52
N LEU A 169 -10.37 -0.39 -16.21
CA LEU A 169 -9.32 -0.73 -15.26
C LEU A 169 -9.07 -2.23 -15.16
N ARG A 170 -9.97 -3.05 -15.72
CA ARG A 170 -9.81 -4.50 -15.73
C ARG A 170 -8.58 -4.89 -16.51
N PRO A 171 -7.65 -5.67 -15.94
CA PRO A 171 -6.47 -6.13 -16.65
C PRO A 171 -6.85 -6.89 -17.93
N LYS A 172 -6.30 -6.47 -19.07
CA LYS A 172 -6.53 -7.13 -20.38
C LYS A 172 -5.66 -8.36 -20.58
N GLU A 173 -4.68 -8.54 -19.71
CA GLU A 173 -3.73 -9.66 -19.71
C GLU A 173 -3.56 -10.23 -18.31
N SER A 174 -3.08 -11.47 -18.19
CA SER A 174 -2.78 -12.06 -16.88
C SER A 174 -1.64 -11.31 -16.18
N TRP A 175 -1.72 -11.25 -14.85
CA TRP A 175 -0.66 -10.61 -14.06
C TRP A 175 0.71 -11.24 -14.29
N ASP A 176 0.79 -12.54 -14.40
CA ASP A 176 2.06 -13.24 -14.64
C ASP A 176 2.69 -12.89 -15.99
N HIS A 177 1.87 -12.70 -17.02
CA HIS A 177 2.37 -12.23 -18.32
C HIS A 177 2.85 -10.79 -18.26
N LYS A 178 2.07 -9.92 -17.63
CA LYS A 178 2.43 -8.51 -17.39
C LYS A 178 3.72 -8.41 -16.57
N LEU A 179 3.83 -9.17 -15.49
CA LEU A 179 5.03 -9.15 -14.63
C LEU A 179 6.30 -9.52 -15.40
N ARG A 180 6.23 -10.52 -16.30
CA ARG A 180 7.40 -10.85 -17.15
C ARG A 180 7.80 -9.68 -18.05
N ARG A 181 6.85 -9.01 -18.66
CA ARG A 181 7.10 -7.85 -19.52
C ARG A 181 7.70 -6.68 -18.73
N LEU A 182 7.18 -6.41 -17.55
CA LEU A 182 7.70 -5.38 -16.64
C LEU A 182 9.14 -5.71 -16.20
N MET A 183 9.43 -6.97 -15.91
CA MET A 183 10.79 -7.39 -15.55
C MET A 183 11.76 -7.28 -16.72
N ASN A 184 11.34 -7.56 -17.95
CA ASN A 184 12.16 -7.34 -19.14
C ASN A 184 12.50 -5.85 -19.33
N TYR A 185 11.50 -4.97 -19.14
CA TYR A 185 11.75 -3.54 -19.16
C TYR A 185 12.80 -3.12 -18.13
N PHE A 186 12.72 -3.60 -16.88
CA PHE A 186 13.72 -3.29 -15.86
C PHE A 186 15.10 -3.90 -16.15
N GLU A 187 15.16 -5.05 -16.80
CA GLU A 187 16.42 -5.69 -17.18
C GLU A 187 17.17 -4.87 -18.23
N GLU A 188 16.44 -4.30 -19.19
CA GLU A 188 16.98 -3.48 -20.29
C GLU A 188 17.29 -2.03 -19.87
N ASP A 189 16.80 -1.59 -18.74
CA ASP A 189 17.03 -0.24 -18.24
C ASP A 189 18.48 -0.03 -17.76
N ALA A 190 19.20 0.87 -18.40
CA ALA A 190 20.62 1.11 -18.10
C ALA A 190 20.87 1.86 -16.79
N GLN A 191 19.84 2.49 -16.19
CA GLN A 191 20.03 3.41 -15.07
C GLN A 191 19.37 2.93 -13.76
N LEU A 192 18.46 1.96 -13.80
CA LEU A 192 17.68 1.53 -12.65
C LEU A 192 18.51 0.93 -11.53
N ARG A 193 18.39 1.47 -10.33
CA ARG A 193 19.05 1.03 -9.08
C ARG A 193 18.08 0.72 -7.94
N ASP A 194 16.87 1.25 -7.97
CA ASP A 194 15.93 1.22 -6.88
C ASP A 194 14.51 0.91 -7.39
N ILE A 195 13.88 -0.11 -6.84
CA ILE A 195 12.49 -0.44 -7.12
C ILE A 195 11.67 -0.31 -5.84
N LEU A 196 10.67 0.58 -5.87
CA LEU A 196 9.61 0.66 -4.87
C LEU A 196 8.38 -0.09 -5.37
N ILE A 197 7.97 -1.14 -4.68
CA ILE A 197 6.76 -1.90 -4.96
C ILE A 197 5.65 -1.35 -4.07
N THR A 198 4.65 -0.72 -4.66
CA THR A 198 3.54 -0.07 -3.94
C THR A 198 2.37 0.23 -4.88
N GLY A 199 1.39 0.98 -4.43
CA GLY A 199 0.32 1.51 -5.28
C GLY A 199 -1.05 0.83 -5.25
N GLY A 200 -1.58 0.70 -4.22
CA GLY A 200 -2.22 0.43 -3.00
C GLY A 200 -1.17 0.16 -1.91
N ASP A 201 -1.27 -0.97 -1.30
CA ASP A 201 -0.38 -1.39 -0.23
C ASP A 201 0.31 -2.70 -0.61
N ALA A 202 1.63 -2.73 -0.56
CA ALA A 202 2.41 -3.89 -0.97
C ALA A 202 2.07 -5.16 -0.17
N LEU A 203 1.77 -5.00 1.11
CA LEU A 203 1.48 -6.13 2.01
C LEU A 203 0.01 -6.58 1.95
N MET A 204 -0.87 -5.87 1.20
CA MET A 204 -2.24 -6.35 0.92
C MET A 204 -2.26 -7.47 -0.11
N SER A 205 -1.21 -7.68 -0.88
CA SER A 205 -1.09 -8.85 -1.73
C SER A 205 -1.09 -10.14 -0.91
N GLN A 206 -1.70 -11.19 -1.45
CA GLN A 206 -1.57 -12.53 -0.87
C GLN A 206 -0.10 -12.96 -0.84
N ASN A 207 0.29 -13.74 0.15
CA ASN A 207 1.67 -14.21 0.34
C ASN A 207 2.24 -14.88 -0.92
N LYS A 208 1.47 -15.75 -1.56
CA LYS A 208 1.87 -16.40 -2.83
C LYS A 208 2.17 -15.37 -3.93
N THR A 209 1.34 -14.36 -4.07
CA THR A 209 1.50 -13.32 -5.09
C THR A 209 2.70 -12.43 -4.78
N LEU A 210 2.85 -12.01 -3.52
CA LEU A 210 4.01 -11.23 -3.09
C LEU A 210 5.32 -11.99 -3.33
N ARG A 211 5.37 -13.27 -2.95
CA ARG A 211 6.52 -14.14 -3.21
C ARG A 211 6.84 -14.18 -4.71
N ASN A 212 5.86 -14.37 -5.57
CA ASN A 212 6.05 -14.40 -7.02
C ASN A 212 6.63 -13.10 -7.58
N ILE A 213 6.15 -11.96 -7.11
CA ILE A 213 6.66 -10.63 -7.50
C ILE A 213 8.13 -10.49 -7.06
N LEU A 214 8.43 -10.79 -5.80
CA LEU A 214 9.78 -10.68 -5.25
C LEU A 214 10.76 -11.62 -5.96
N GLU A 215 10.36 -12.83 -6.24
CA GLU A 215 11.17 -13.79 -7.01
C GLU A 215 11.42 -13.32 -8.44
N ALA A 216 10.43 -12.70 -9.08
CA ALA A 216 10.60 -12.13 -10.42
C ALA A 216 11.63 -10.99 -10.42
N VAL A 217 11.59 -10.10 -9.41
CA VAL A 217 12.58 -9.04 -9.20
C VAL A 217 13.97 -9.62 -8.97
N CYS A 218 14.09 -10.64 -8.12
CA CYS A 218 15.37 -11.31 -7.86
C CYS A 218 15.95 -11.95 -9.13
N ARG A 219 15.14 -12.67 -9.91
CA ARG A 219 15.56 -13.27 -11.19
C ARG A 219 16.00 -12.20 -12.19
N MET A 220 15.28 -11.10 -12.30
CA MET A 220 15.63 -9.96 -13.15
C MET A 220 16.99 -9.38 -12.75
N ALA A 221 17.20 -9.08 -11.47
CA ALA A 221 18.47 -8.56 -10.95
C ALA A 221 19.64 -9.51 -11.25
N GLY A 222 19.43 -10.82 -11.07
CA GLY A 222 20.44 -11.84 -11.40
C GLY A 222 20.77 -11.92 -12.89
N ARG A 223 19.77 -11.81 -13.79
CA ARG A 223 20.00 -11.78 -15.25
C ARG A 223 20.78 -10.53 -15.64
N LYS A 224 20.38 -9.36 -15.14
CA LYS A 224 21.05 -8.09 -15.40
C LYS A 224 22.52 -8.12 -14.98
N ARG A 225 22.83 -8.64 -13.80
CA ARG A 225 24.21 -8.82 -13.31
C ARG A 225 25.03 -9.75 -14.19
N ARG A 226 24.47 -10.90 -14.60
CA ARG A 226 25.16 -11.84 -15.52
C ARG A 226 25.41 -11.20 -16.89
N ALA A 227 24.49 -10.42 -17.41
CA ALA A 227 24.68 -9.69 -18.66
C ALA A 227 25.80 -8.65 -18.52
N ASN A 228 25.84 -7.93 -17.41
CA ASN A 228 26.91 -6.96 -17.12
C ASN A 228 28.30 -7.58 -17.06
N ALA A 229 28.43 -8.82 -16.58
CA ALA A 229 29.72 -9.50 -16.54
C ALA A 229 30.33 -9.72 -17.95
N ARG A 230 29.51 -9.65 -19.00
CA ARG A 230 29.91 -9.81 -20.40
C ARG A 230 30.05 -8.48 -21.15
N ARG A 231 29.61 -7.36 -20.55
CA ARG A 231 29.71 -6.03 -21.17
C ARG A 231 31.09 -5.42 -20.94
N PRO A 232 31.61 -4.69 -21.92
CA PRO A 232 32.81 -3.89 -21.72
C PRO A 232 32.65 -2.87 -20.60
N ASP A 233 33.75 -2.47 -19.99
CA ASP A 233 33.75 -1.35 -19.05
C ASP A 233 33.30 -0.07 -19.77
N GLY A 234 32.42 0.68 -19.15
CA GLY A 234 31.78 1.86 -19.75
C GLY A 234 30.42 1.56 -20.41
N GLU A 235 30.10 0.31 -20.74
CA GLU A 235 28.83 -0.11 -21.31
C GLU A 235 27.95 -0.88 -20.30
N LYS A 236 28.41 -1.04 -19.08
CA LYS A 236 27.66 -1.74 -18.02
C LYS A 236 26.46 -0.94 -17.57
N TYR A 237 25.36 -1.61 -17.44
CA TYR A 237 24.13 -1.04 -16.88
C TYR A 237 24.23 -0.94 -15.35
N ALA A 238 23.50 0.01 -14.77
CA ALA A 238 23.30 0.04 -13.32
C ALA A 238 22.64 -1.27 -12.85
N GLU A 239 23.12 -1.81 -11.75
CA GLU A 239 22.55 -2.99 -11.11
C GLU A 239 21.59 -2.58 -10.00
N LEU A 240 20.59 -3.42 -9.74
CA LEU A 240 19.63 -3.17 -8.68
C LEU A 240 20.33 -3.20 -7.31
N GLN A 241 20.24 -2.08 -6.57
CA GLN A 241 20.87 -1.91 -5.26
C GLN A 241 19.86 -1.96 -4.11
N ARG A 242 18.62 -1.55 -4.40
CA ARG A 242 17.57 -1.36 -3.39
C ARG A 242 16.23 -1.91 -3.85
N VAL A 243 15.56 -2.59 -2.94
CA VAL A 243 14.15 -2.97 -3.09
C VAL A 243 13.36 -2.44 -1.89
N ARG A 244 12.28 -1.75 -2.16
CA ARG A 244 11.37 -1.20 -1.15
C ARG A 244 9.97 -1.74 -1.34
N LEU A 245 9.29 -2.01 -0.23
CA LEU A 245 7.86 -2.27 -0.20
C LEU A 245 7.17 -1.10 0.50
N GLY A 246 6.26 -0.42 -0.19
CA GLY A 246 5.45 0.63 0.40
C GLY A 246 4.22 0.04 1.07
N SER A 247 4.11 0.20 2.39
CA SER A 247 3.00 -0.37 3.15
C SER A 247 2.67 0.47 4.38
N ARG A 248 1.38 0.73 4.58
CA ARG A 248 0.86 1.31 5.81
C ARG A 248 0.38 0.25 6.81
N LEU A 249 0.40 -1.02 6.45
CA LEU A 249 -0.12 -2.09 7.29
C LEU A 249 0.60 -2.24 8.64
N PRO A 250 1.89 -1.96 8.80
CA PRO A 250 2.50 -1.95 10.14
C PRO A 250 1.78 -1.03 11.13
N ALA A 251 1.21 0.10 10.66
CA ALA A 251 0.40 1.01 11.46
C ALA A 251 -1.10 0.66 11.45
N TYR A 252 -1.63 0.20 10.31
CA TYR A 252 -3.06 0.09 10.06
C TYR A 252 -3.64 -1.32 10.31
N LEU A 253 -2.83 -2.35 10.09
CA LEU A 253 -3.17 -3.76 10.27
C LEU A 253 -1.90 -4.56 10.62
N PRO A 254 -1.26 -4.30 11.77
CA PRO A 254 0.02 -4.91 12.14
C PRO A 254 -0.02 -6.44 12.17
N MET A 255 -1.17 -7.05 12.42
CA MET A 255 -1.38 -8.51 12.41
C MET A 255 -1.08 -9.15 11.05
N ARG A 256 -1.05 -8.34 9.96
CA ARG A 256 -0.63 -8.83 8.64
C ARG A 256 0.83 -9.25 8.60
N VAL A 257 1.66 -8.69 9.49
CA VAL A 257 3.06 -9.06 9.62
C VAL A 257 3.17 -10.34 10.47
N ASN A 258 2.73 -11.42 9.89
CA ASN A 258 2.79 -12.76 10.47
C ASN A 258 4.09 -13.50 10.10
N ASP A 259 4.32 -14.65 10.70
CA ASP A 259 5.57 -15.40 10.52
C ASP A 259 5.77 -15.88 9.08
N GLU A 260 4.70 -16.22 8.37
CA GLU A 260 4.78 -16.57 6.94
C GLU A 260 5.29 -15.40 6.09
N LEU A 261 4.80 -14.17 6.35
CA LEU A 261 5.30 -12.99 5.67
C LEU A 261 6.76 -12.72 6.02
N VAL A 262 7.12 -12.84 7.29
CA VAL A 262 8.52 -12.67 7.76
C VAL A 262 9.45 -13.62 7.02
N GLU A 263 9.04 -14.88 6.85
CA GLU A 263 9.82 -15.87 6.10
C GLU A 263 10.00 -15.50 4.63
N ILE A 264 8.93 -15.03 3.98
CA ILE A 264 9.01 -14.52 2.58
C ILE A 264 10.02 -13.38 2.47
N LEU A 265 9.97 -12.44 3.40
CA LEU A 265 10.90 -11.29 3.42
C LEU A 265 12.35 -11.75 3.63
N ARG A 266 12.58 -12.69 4.54
CA ARG A 266 13.91 -13.26 4.82
C ARG A 266 14.48 -14.00 3.63
N GLU A 267 13.72 -14.94 3.05
CA GLU A 267 14.13 -15.69 1.87
C GLU A 267 14.46 -14.77 0.69
N PHE A 268 13.63 -13.76 0.46
CA PHE A 268 13.89 -12.80 -0.61
C PHE A 268 15.19 -12.03 -0.35
N ARG A 269 15.39 -11.51 0.86
CA ARG A 269 16.61 -10.80 1.23
C ARG A 269 17.85 -11.66 0.96
N GLU A 270 17.85 -12.92 1.38
CA GLU A 270 18.98 -13.83 1.18
C GLU A 270 19.26 -14.06 -0.31
N LYS A 271 18.25 -14.41 -1.09
CA LYS A 271 18.36 -14.65 -2.53
C LYS A 271 18.80 -13.39 -3.29
N ALA A 272 18.20 -12.24 -2.97
CA ALA A 272 18.50 -10.98 -3.65
C ALA A 272 19.86 -10.40 -3.28
N SER A 273 20.33 -10.60 -2.04
CA SER A 273 21.70 -10.25 -1.63
C SER A 273 22.74 -11.02 -2.44
N ALA A 274 22.50 -12.28 -2.73
CA ALA A 274 23.40 -13.11 -3.53
C ALA A 274 23.54 -12.59 -4.98
N VAL A 275 22.56 -11.86 -5.50
CA VAL A 275 22.61 -11.22 -6.83
C VAL A 275 22.91 -9.73 -6.79
N GLY A 276 23.34 -9.21 -5.63
CA GLY A 276 23.92 -7.86 -5.52
C GLY A 276 23.01 -6.79 -4.96
N VAL A 277 21.76 -7.11 -4.58
CA VAL A 277 20.87 -6.16 -3.90
C VAL A 277 21.38 -5.96 -2.46
N LYS A 278 21.51 -4.71 -2.03
CA LYS A 278 22.13 -4.35 -0.75
C LYS A 278 21.16 -3.82 0.30
N GLN A 279 20.05 -3.26 -0.12
CA GLN A 279 19.10 -2.60 0.77
C GLN A 279 17.68 -3.11 0.56
N PHE A 280 17.04 -3.46 1.67
CA PHE A 280 15.69 -4.00 1.76
C PHE A 280 14.91 -3.15 2.76
N ILE A 281 13.86 -2.48 2.32
CA ILE A 281 13.20 -1.45 3.11
C ILE A 281 11.68 -1.63 3.05
N ILE A 282 11.04 -1.65 4.19
CA ILE A 282 9.61 -1.36 4.30
C ILE A 282 9.47 0.15 4.49
N GLN A 283 8.98 0.83 3.47
CA GLN A 283 8.62 2.23 3.55
C GLN A 283 7.19 2.32 4.08
N THR A 284 7.07 2.65 5.35
CA THR A 284 5.79 2.72 6.06
C THR A 284 5.33 4.17 6.24
N HIS A 285 4.21 4.36 6.91
CA HIS A 285 3.65 5.66 7.17
C HIS A 285 2.85 5.62 8.47
N PHE A 286 3.48 6.02 9.56
CA PHE A 286 2.86 6.31 10.85
C PHE A 286 2.53 7.80 10.89
N GLN A 287 1.27 8.15 11.04
CA GLN A 287 0.81 9.54 11.02
C GLN A 287 0.74 10.17 12.42
N THR A 288 0.61 9.33 13.44
CA THR A 288 0.46 9.77 14.82
C THR A 288 1.12 8.76 15.77
N PRO A 289 1.64 9.20 16.93
CA PRO A 289 2.13 8.29 17.97
C PRO A 289 1.09 7.27 18.44
N LEU A 290 -0.20 7.55 18.34
CA LEU A 290 -1.27 6.62 18.70
C LEU A 290 -1.26 5.33 17.86
N GLU A 291 -0.67 5.35 16.67
CA GLU A 291 -0.52 4.18 15.82
C GLU A 291 0.63 3.26 16.25
N VAL A 292 1.50 3.73 17.17
CA VAL A 292 2.61 2.94 17.73
C VAL A 292 2.08 2.13 18.92
N THR A 293 1.30 1.12 18.61
CA THR A 293 0.73 0.18 19.58
C THR A 293 1.69 -0.99 19.84
N PRO A 294 1.48 -1.79 20.89
CA PRO A 294 2.25 -3.03 21.09
C PRO A 294 2.22 -3.97 19.89
N GLU A 295 1.10 -4.06 19.18
CA GLU A 295 0.95 -4.86 17.95
C GLU A 295 1.78 -4.28 16.80
N ALA A 296 1.81 -2.94 16.66
CA ALA A 296 2.63 -2.26 15.66
C ALA A 296 4.13 -2.41 15.98
N GLU A 297 4.53 -2.30 17.22
CA GLU A 297 5.91 -2.57 17.66
C GLU A 297 6.34 -4.00 17.39
N GLU A 298 5.46 -4.98 17.63
CA GLU A 298 5.73 -6.37 17.29
C GLU A 298 5.90 -6.57 15.79
N ALA A 299 5.04 -5.97 14.96
CA ALA A 299 5.17 -5.99 13.52
C ALA A 299 6.51 -5.41 13.06
N ILE A 300 6.94 -4.28 13.64
CA ILE A 300 8.23 -3.66 13.37
C ILE A 300 9.37 -4.61 13.75
N ARG A 301 9.35 -5.20 14.96
CA ARG A 301 10.37 -6.16 15.41
C ARG A 301 10.47 -7.36 14.47
N LYS A 302 9.34 -7.89 14.01
CA LYS A 302 9.29 -9.01 13.06
C LYS A 302 9.93 -8.62 11.71
N ILE A 303 9.62 -7.46 11.17
CA ILE A 303 10.23 -6.96 9.93
C ILE A 303 11.75 -6.82 10.08
N LEU A 304 12.20 -6.21 11.16
CA LEU A 304 13.63 -6.07 11.47
C LEU A 304 14.33 -7.42 11.61
N SER A 305 13.66 -8.42 12.20
CA SER A 305 14.21 -9.78 12.33
C SER A 305 14.41 -10.50 10.99
N ALA A 306 13.67 -10.11 9.95
CA ALA A 306 13.89 -10.57 8.59
C ALA A 306 15.07 -9.86 7.89
N GLY A 307 15.71 -8.89 8.56
CA GLY A 307 16.82 -8.10 8.04
C GLY A 307 16.40 -7.00 7.09
N TRP A 308 15.15 -6.56 7.16
CA TRP A 308 14.65 -5.40 6.45
C TRP A 308 14.74 -4.17 7.34
N LEU A 309 15.01 -3.01 6.74
CA LEU A 309 14.94 -1.71 7.39
C LEU A 309 13.51 -1.17 7.32
N ILE A 310 13.21 -0.22 8.20
CA ILE A 310 11.94 0.52 8.18
C ILE A 310 12.25 2.00 8.05
N THR A 311 11.52 2.66 7.16
CA THR A 311 11.50 4.12 7.03
C THR A 311 10.07 4.62 7.15
N ASN A 312 9.90 5.77 7.79
CA ASN A 312 8.60 6.45 7.92
C ASN A 312 8.56 7.68 7.01
#